data_3beccb9e054dafa15126adc1268b403a
#
_entry.id   3beccb9e054dafa15126adc1268b403a
#
_cell.length_a   1.000
_cell.length_b   1.000
_cell.length_c   1.000
_cell.angle_alpha   90.00
_cell.angle_beta   90.00
_cell.angle_gamma   90.00
#
_symmetry.space_group_name_H-M   'P 1'
#
loop_
_entity.id
_entity.type
_entity.pdbx_description
1 polymer ?
#
loop_
_entity_poly.entity_id
_entity_poly.type
_entity_poly.pdbx_seq_one_letter_code
_entity_poly.pdbx_strand_id
1 'polypeptide(L)'
;MSDKTKTIVCIEDEPDMIDLVKLILTRHGFTVHGALGGQIGLEKVKEIRPDLVLLDLMMPEMDGWQVFQSMRVDEEISEIPVIILTAKAQSIDKVLGLHIAKVNDYVTKPFTPQDLISAVKRVLQETAAETTS
;
A
#
# COMPACT_ATOMS: atom_id res chain seq x y z
N MET A 1 1.75 13.84 -22.23
CA MET A 1 2.21 13.83 -21.21
C MET A 1 1.43 13.62 -20.22
N SER A 2 1.47 12.94 -19.67
CA SER A 2 0.71 12.71 -18.77
C SER A 2 1.19 12.92 -17.58
N ASP A 3 1.20 13.87 -17.14
CA ASP A 3 1.70 14.11 -15.93
C ASP A 3 0.74 13.89 -14.87
N LYS A 4 -0.09 12.90 -14.99
CA LYS A 4 -0.96 12.60 -13.94
C LYS A 4 -0.19 12.16 -12.78
N THR A 5 -0.33 12.84 -11.68
CA THR A 5 0.25 12.45 -10.41
C THR A 5 -0.41 11.17 -9.93
N LYS A 6 0.38 10.18 -9.59
CA LYS A 6 -0.17 8.93 -9.07
C LYS A 6 -0.61 9.14 -7.62
N THR A 7 -1.71 8.51 -7.26
CA THR A 7 -2.31 8.64 -5.94
C THR A 7 -2.12 7.36 -5.13
N ILE A 8 -1.73 7.52 -3.88
CA ILE A 8 -1.44 6.42 -2.98
C ILE A 8 -2.25 6.61 -1.71
N VAL A 9 -2.88 5.53 -1.22
CA VAL A 9 -3.50 5.54 0.10
C VAL A 9 -2.62 4.73 1.03
N CYS A 10 -2.26 5.31 2.17
CA CYS A 10 -1.44 4.66 3.18
C CYS A 10 -2.31 4.32 4.38
N ILE A 11 -2.54 3.04 4.62
CA ILE A 11 -3.38 2.56 5.72
C ILE A 11 -2.47 2.11 6.86
N GLU A 12 -2.54 2.78 7.97
CA GLU A 12 -1.61 2.63 9.06
C GLU A 12 -2.29 3.11 10.35
N ASP A 13 -1.92 2.60 11.50
CA ASP A 13 -2.52 3.06 12.75
C ASP A 13 -1.66 4.06 13.50
N GLU A 14 -0.46 4.35 13.01
CA GLU A 14 0.43 5.31 13.63
C GLU A 14 0.51 6.59 12.82
N PRO A 15 0.02 7.71 13.36
CA PRO A 15 0.03 8.98 12.60
C PRO A 15 1.42 9.42 12.17
N ASP A 16 2.43 9.18 13.01
CA ASP A 16 3.80 9.58 12.67
C ASP A 16 4.30 8.82 11.45
N MET A 17 3.92 7.56 11.31
CA MET A 17 4.33 6.77 10.17
C MET A 17 3.64 7.27 8.90
N ILE A 18 2.38 7.64 9.00
CA ILE A 18 1.67 8.23 7.86
C ILE A 18 2.36 9.52 7.44
N ASP A 19 2.74 10.37 8.40
CA ASP A 19 3.42 11.63 8.10
C ASP A 19 4.75 11.38 7.41
N LEU A 20 5.50 10.38 7.86
CA LEU A 20 6.78 10.04 7.25
C LEU A 20 6.59 9.56 5.81
N VAL A 21 5.64 8.68 5.59
CA VAL A 21 5.37 8.15 4.24
C VAL A 21 4.95 9.29 3.32
N LYS A 22 4.09 10.18 3.80
CA LYS A 22 3.66 11.33 3.02
C LYS A 22 4.84 12.22 2.66
N LEU A 23 5.71 12.50 3.62
CA LEU A 23 6.86 13.35 3.37
C LEU A 23 7.76 12.75 2.29
N ILE A 24 8.07 11.47 2.42
CA ILE A 24 8.96 10.81 1.48
C ILE A 24 8.36 10.79 0.07
N LEU A 25 7.14 10.33 -0.05
CA LEU A 25 6.57 10.10 -1.38
C LEU A 25 6.09 11.39 -2.05
N THR A 26 5.64 12.36 -1.28
CA THR A 26 5.24 13.64 -1.85
C THR A 26 6.43 14.33 -2.52
N ARG A 27 7.62 14.18 -1.95
CA ARG A 27 8.81 14.76 -2.54
C ARG A 27 9.17 14.11 -3.88
N HIS A 28 8.63 12.95 -4.15
CA HIS A 28 8.89 12.25 -5.40
C HIS A 28 7.69 12.30 -6.35
N GLY A 29 6.78 13.23 -6.13
CA GLY A 29 5.72 13.49 -7.09
C GLY A 29 4.45 12.70 -6.89
N PHE A 30 4.31 11.98 -5.76
CA PHE A 30 3.10 11.22 -5.51
C PHE A 30 2.14 12.01 -4.63
N THR A 31 0.85 11.77 -4.76
CA THR A 31 -0.15 12.31 -3.84
C THR A 31 -0.50 11.21 -2.87
N VAL A 32 -0.36 11.46 -1.57
CA VAL A 32 -0.58 10.43 -0.55
C VAL A 32 -1.71 10.83 0.37
N HIS A 33 -2.67 9.93 0.56
CA HIS A 33 -3.76 10.11 1.52
C HIS A 33 -3.56 9.10 2.62
N GLY A 34 -3.55 9.56 3.86
CA GLY A 34 -3.40 8.66 5.01
C GLY A 34 -4.74 8.22 5.55
N ALA A 35 -4.79 7.04 6.11
CA ALA A 35 -5.99 6.54 6.78
C ALA A 35 -5.56 5.83 8.04
N LEU A 36 -6.14 6.24 9.19
CA LEU A 36 -5.80 5.63 10.46
C LEU A 36 -6.71 4.45 10.72
N GLY A 37 -6.21 3.27 10.43
CA GLY A 37 -6.95 2.03 10.68
C GLY A 37 -7.58 1.41 9.46
N GLY A 38 -7.90 0.13 9.58
CA GLY A 38 -8.35 -0.67 8.46
C GLY A 38 -9.69 -0.27 7.88
N GLN A 39 -10.66 0.01 8.74
CA GLN A 39 -12.00 0.35 8.27
C GLN A 39 -12.00 1.69 7.53
N ILE A 40 -11.33 2.70 8.11
CA ILE A 40 -11.21 4.00 7.47
C ILE A 40 -10.44 3.85 6.18
N GLY A 41 -9.41 2.98 6.20
CA GLY A 41 -8.60 2.73 5.02
C GLY A 41 -9.42 2.17 3.87
N LEU A 42 -10.25 1.16 4.14
CA LEU A 42 -11.09 0.57 3.10
C LEU A 42 -12.06 1.61 2.51
N GLU A 43 -12.63 2.44 3.36
CA GLU A 43 -13.54 3.48 2.89
C GLU A 43 -12.81 4.46 1.99
N LYS A 44 -11.59 4.83 2.36
CA LYS A 44 -10.81 5.76 1.56
C LYS A 44 -10.41 5.15 0.22
N VAL A 45 -10.05 3.87 0.21
CA VAL A 45 -9.69 3.20 -1.04
C VAL A 45 -10.88 3.18 -1.99
N LYS A 46 -12.07 2.89 -1.47
CA LYS A 46 -13.26 2.87 -2.31
C LYS A 46 -13.62 4.26 -2.84
N GLU A 47 -13.40 5.26 -2.02
CA GLU A 47 -13.71 6.63 -2.39
C GLU A 47 -12.71 7.19 -3.40
N ILE A 48 -11.42 7.01 -3.14
CA ILE A 48 -10.37 7.63 -3.91
C ILE A 48 -9.96 6.79 -5.12
N ARG A 49 -10.02 5.48 -4.99
CA ARG A 49 -9.56 4.52 -6.00
C ARG A 49 -8.12 4.86 -6.41
N PRO A 50 -7.19 4.72 -5.47
CA PRO A 50 -5.80 5.11 -5.71
C PRO A 50 -5.12 4.18 -6.71
N ASP A 51 -3.94 4.60 -7.15
CA ASP A 51 -3.11 3.78 -8.01
C ASP A 51 -2.37 2.71 -7.22
N LEU A 52 -2.22 2.89 -5.91
CA LEU A 52 -1.49 1.96 -5.06
C LEU A 52 -1.94 2.11 -3.62
N VAL A 53 -1.92 1.02 -2.85
CA VAL A 53 -2.19 1.06 -1.42
C VAL A 53 -0.96 0.58 -0.67
N LEU A 54 -0.53 1.33 0.34
CA LEU A 54 0.48 0.89 1.29
C LEU A 54 -0.29 0.47 2.53
N LEU A 55 -0.05 -0.74 3.00
CA LEU A 55 -0.89 -1.34 4.02
C LEU A 55 -0.06 -1.95 5.13
N ASP A 56 -0.25 -1.45 6.36
CA ASP A 56 0.40 -2.02 7.53
C ASP A 56 -0.35 -3.29 7.94
N LEU A 57 0.39 -4.36 8.24
CA LEU A 57 -0.25 -5.58 8.67
C LEU A 57 -0.65 -5.56 10.13
N MET A 58 0.10 -4.82 10.95
CA MET A 58 -0.08 -4.88 12.41
C MET A 58 -0.92 -3.72 12.88
N MET A 59 -2.23 -3.83 12.76
CA MET A 59 -3.15 -2.81 13.27
C MET A 59 -4.10 -3.44 14.27
N PRO A 60 -4.51 -2.68 15.31
CA PRO A 60 -5.27 -3.26 16.42
C PRO A 60 -6.64 -3.81 16.06
N GLU A 61 -7.51 -3.10 15.50
CA GLU A 61 -8.88 -3.56 15.34
C GLU A 61 -9.12 -4.40 14.10
N MET A 62 -8.66 -4.00 13.00
CA MET A 62 -8.81 -4.72 11.76
C MET A 62 -7.43 -4.84 11.15
N ASP A 63 -6.86 -6.04 11.17
CA ASP A 63 -5.49 -6.19 10.72
C ASP A 63 -5.39 -6.05 9.18
N GLY A 64 -4.16 -5.89 8.73
CA GLY A 64 -3.92 -5.63 7.32
C GLY A 64 -4.39 -6.75 6.40
N TRP A 65 -4.37 -8.01 6.88
CA TRP A 65 -4.83 -9.11 6.06
C TRP A 65 -6.33 -9.03 5.79
N GLN A 66 -7.10 -8.60 6.78
CA GLN A 66 -8.53 -8.41 6.60
C GLN A 66 -8.81 -7.32 5.58
N VAL A 67 -8.03 -6.24 5.63
CA VAL A 67 -8.15 -5.16 4.64
C VAL A 67 -7.82 -5.68 3.26
N PHE A 68 -6.71 -6.43 3.14
CA PHE A 68 -6.28 -6.96 1.85
C PHE A 68 -7.34 -7.88 1.26
N GLN A 69 -7.89 -8.78 2.06
CA GLN A 69 -8.91 -9.69 1.58
C GLN A 69 -10.17 -8.95 1.16
N SER A 70 -10.57 -7.94 1.92
CA SER A 70 -11.74 -7.14 1.58
C SER A 70 -11.56 -6.43 0.24
N MET A 71 -10.34 -5.97 -0.03
CA MET A 71 -10.05 -5.32 -1.31
C MET A 71 -10.14 -6.33 -2.44
N ARG A 72 -9.63 -7.54 -2.25
CA ARG A 72 -9.57 -8.52 -3.33
C ARG A 72 -10.93 -9.09 -3.72
N VAL A 73 -11.91 -9.05 -2.81
CA VAL A 73 -13.25 -9.54 -3.15
C VAL A 73 -14.19 -8.44 -3.64
N ASP A 74 -13.77 -7.17 -3.59
CA ASP A 74 -14.58 -6.07 -4.05
C ASP A 74 -14.18 -5.76 -5.48
N GLU A 75 -15.05 -6.01 -6.42
CA GLU A 75 -14.72 -5.90 -7.85
C GLU A 75 -14.21 -4.51 -8.22
N GLU A 76 -14.68 -3.48 -7.53
CA GLU A 76 -14.30 -2.12 -7.91
C GLU A 76 -12.84 -1.81 -7.56
N ILE A 77 -12.28 -2.47 -6.56
CA ILE A 77 -10.93 -2.17 -6.09
C ILE A 77 -10.02 -3.40 -6.10
N SER A 78 -10.47 -4.51 -6.62
CA SER A 78 -9.72 -5.76 -6.56
C SER A 78 -8.40 -5.73 -7.33
N GLU A 79 -8.26 -4.84 -8.29
CA GLU A 79 -7.06 -4.77 -9.12
C GLU A 79 -6.03 -3.77 -8.59
N ILE A 80 -6.36 -3.00 -7.57
CA ILE A 80 -5.43 -2.00 -7.06
C ILE A 80 -4.24 -2.71 -6.40
N PRO A 81 -3.00 -2.38 -6.80
CA PRO A 81 -1.84 -3.05 -6.23
C PRO A 81 -1.61 -2.65 -4.76
N VAL A 82 -1.10 -3.60 -3.99
CA VAL A 82 -0.88 -3.41 -2.57
C VAL A 82 0.57 -3.74 -2.22
N ILE A 83 1.21 -2.83 -1.50
CA ILE A 83 2.51 -3.08 -0.90
C ILE A 83 2.31 -3.16 0.60
N ILE A 84 2.77 -4.25 1.19
CA ILE A 84 2.64 -4.47 2.63
C ILE A 84 3.78 -3.78 3.37
N LEU A 85 3.45 -3.07 4.44
CA LEU A 85 4.46 -2.54 5.35
C LEU A 85 4.43 -3.43 6.59
N THR A 86 5.56 -3.99 6.96
CA THR A 86 5.58 -4.90 8.09
C THR A 86 6.78 -4.64 8.98
N ALA A 87 6.58 -4.71 10.29
CA ALA A 87 7.60 -4.33 11.26
C ALA A 87 8.55 -5.45 11.63
N LYS A 88 8.22 -6.69 11.37
CA LYS A 88 9.02 -7.79 11.88
C LYS A 88 9.17 -8.95 10.91
N ALA A 89 10.26 -9.66 11.07
CA ALA A 89 10.52 -10.84 10.25
C ALA A 89 9.40 -11.88 10.34
N GLN A 90 8.76 -12.00 11.50
CA GLN A 90 7.65 -12.93 11.67
C GLN A 90 6.50 -12.61 10.74
N SER A 91 6.28 -11.33 10.51
CA SER A 91 5.24 -10.91 9.58
C SER A 91 5.63 -11.24 8.15
N ILE A 92 6.92 -11.22 7.86
CA ILE A 92 7.41 -11.58 6.54
C ILE A 92 7.09 -13.04 6.23
N ASP A 93 7.20 -13.94 7.21
CA ASP A 93 6.84 -15.33 7.01
C ASP A 93 5.39 -15.46 6.59
N LYS A 94 4.51 -14.66 7.17
CA LYS A 94 3.11 -14.66 6.75
C LYS A 94 2.95 -14.12 5.34
N VAL A 95 3.72 -13.10 5.00
CA VAL A 95 3.68 -12.51 3.66
C VAL A 95 4.13 -13.55 2.64
N LEU A 96 5.21 -14.29 2.93
CA LEU A 96 5.71 -15.30 2.02
C LEU A 96 4.71 -16.44 1.88
N GLY A 97 4.07 -16.84 2.97
CA GLY A 97 3.03 -17.85 2.92
C GLY A 97 1.83 -17.38 2.13
N LEU A 98 1.77 -16.07 1.90
CA LEU A 98 0.70 -15.49 1.18
C LEU A 98 1.09 -15.07 -0.20
N HIS A 99 2.14 -15.62 -0.76
CA HIS A 99 2.35 -15.63 -2.16
C HIS A 99 1.02 -15.97 -2.82
N ILE A 100 0.22 -16.76 -2.17
CA ILE A 100 -1.09 -17.14 -2.61
C ILE A 100 -2.03 -15.93 -2.66
N ALA A 101 -1.85 -14.97 -1.77
CA ALA A 101 -2.70 -13.79 -1.71
C ALA A 101 -2.34 -12.74 -2.77
N LYS A 102 -1.22 -12.93 -3.46
CA LYS A 102 -0.82 -12.05 -4.57
C LYS A 102 -0.62 -10.61 -4.19
N VAL A 103 0.05 -10.38 -3.05
CA VAL A 103 0.47 -9.01 -2.74
C VAL A 103 1.56 -8.63 -3.73
N ASN A 104 1.66 -7.36 -4.04
CA ASN A 104 2.60 -6.91 -5.05
C ASN A 104 4.03 -6.78 -4.54
N ASP A 105 4.20 -6.42 -3.29
CA ASP A 105 5.52 -6.30 -2.70
C ASP A 105 5.36 -6.08 -1.20
N TYR A 106 6.48 -6.08 -0.49
CA TYR A 106 6.46 -5.72 0.93
C TYR A 106 7.70 -4.91 1.26
N VAL A 107 7.60 -4.08 2.29
CA VAL A 107 8.71 -3.26 2.78
C VAL A 107 8.77 -3.44 4.28
N THR A 108 9.94 -3.78 4.82
CA THR A 108 10.07 -4.01 6.27
C THR A 108 10.41 -2.71 6.98
N LYS A 109 9.82 -2.53 8.16
CA LYS A 109 10.14 -1.40 9.02
C LYS A 109 11.25 -1.81 9.96
N PRO A 110 12.21 -0.97 10.24
CA PRO A 110 12.34 0.37 9.67
C PRO A 110 12.85 0.30 8.23
N PHE A 111 12.43 1.24 7.40
CA PHE A 111 12.86 1.28 6.02
C PHE A 111 13.57 2.60 5.77
N THR A 112 14.42 2.64 4.75
CA THR A 112 14.98 3.90 4.31
C THR A 112 14.03 4.53 3.30
N PRO A 113 14.11 5.84 3.10
CA PRO A 113 13.29 6.47 2.05
C PRO A 113 13.49 5.79 0.70
N GLN A 114 14.72 5.39 0.38
CA GLN A 114 15.00 4.75 -0.91
C GLN A 114 14.31 3.40 -1.03
N ASP A 115 14.23 2.63 0.05
CA ASP A 115 13.54 1.36 0.04
C ASP A 115 12.06 1.56 -0.34
N LEU A 116 11.42 2.54 0.28
CA LEU A 116 10.01 2.81 0.03
C LEU A 116 9.79 3.31 -1.39
N ILE A 117 10.60 4.27 -1.81
CA ILE A 117 10.46 4.85 -3.15
C ILE A 117 10.67 3.79 -4.22
N SER A 118 11.69 2.94 -4.05
CA SER A 118 11.99 1.91 -5.04
C SER A 118 10.84 0.91 -5.17
N ALA A 119 10.26 0.50 -4.04
CA ALA A 119 9.15 -0.45 -4.07
C ALA A 119 7.94 0.14 -4.77
N VAL A 120 7.60 1.39 -4.45
CA VAL A 120 6.45 2.07 -5.04
C VAL A 120 6.63 2.21 -6.55
N LYS A 121 7.80 2.68 -6.98
CA LYS A 121 8.04 2.87 -8.41
C LYS A 121 8.02 1.57 -9.17
N ARG A 122 8.61 0.51 -8.58
CA ARG A 122 8.64 -0.78 -9.25
C ARG A 122 7.23 -1.34 -9.43
N VAL A 123 6.41 -1.29 -8.40
CA VAL A 123 5.05 -1.83 -8.47
C VAL A 123 4.20 -1.04 -9.47
N LEU A 124 4.32 0.28 -9.46
CA LEU A 124 3.55 1.11 -10.39
C LEU A 124 3.97 0.86 -11.83
N GLN A 125 5.26 0.61 -12.08
CA GLN A 125 5.73 0.31 -13.42
C GLN A 125 5.24 -1.06 -13.88
N GLU A 126 5.24 -2.03 -13.00
CA GLU A 126 4.78 -3.37 -13.34
C GLU A 126 3.31 -3.39 -13.69
N THR A 127 2.48 -2.68 -12.91
CA THR A 127 1.05 -2.64 -13.20
C THR A 127 0.76 -1.86 -14.47
N ALA A 128 1.51 -0.81 -14.75
CA ALA A 128 1.34 -0.07 -15.99
C ALA A 128 1.73 -0.92 -17.19
N ALA A 129 2.81 -1.71 -17.08
CA ALA A 129 3.22 -2.60 -18.16
C ALA A 129 2.17 -3.67 -18.43
N GLU A 130 1.57 -4.23 -17.37
CA GLU A 130 0.51 -5.21 -17.54
C GLU A 130 -0.70 -4.60 -18.22
N THR A 131 -1.01 -3.36 -17.87
CA THR A 131 -2.17 -2.69 -18.43
C THR A 131 -1.98 -2.38 -19.90
N THR A 132 -0.76 -2.12 -20.32
CA THR A 132 -0.50 -1.74 -21.69
C THR A 132 -0.25 -2.92 -22.61
N SER A 133 -0.04 -4.08 -22.05
CA SER A 133 0.16 -5.23 -22.94
C SER A 133 -1.18 -5.91 -23.26
#